data_c2faab0eb84cd22e3e019c5cbf29cada
#
_entry.id   c2faab0eb84cd22e3e019c5cbf29cada
#
_cell.length_a   1.000
_cell.length_b   1.000
_cell.length_c   1.000
_cell.angle_alpha   90.00
_cell.angle_beta   90.00
_cell.angle_gamma   90.00
#
_symmetry.space_group_name_H-M   'P 1'
#
loop_
_entity.id
_entity.type
_entity.pdbx_description
1 polymer ?
#
loop_
_entity_poly.entity_id
_entity_poly.type
_entity_poly.pdbx_seq_one_letter_code
_entity_poly.pdbx_strand_id
1 'polypeptide(L)'
;MSRILLIIAIIILNNCASVRNPEGGPVDEIPPTLVSTNPQTLTSITPKQKVTIRFSEYLKESSIKNSIQVYPMNGEKIKYEFKGDKIDVMLPENLNNEMTYIIMFDTGLLDEHSIPIKHDISIPFTMSSEFDTSKIEGHVYGDFDNSTILLWRGNLDRATMLDTNPDYIANTNDDNKFTFNYLPEEKFSVLAVQQYGSNIDYAKGQYAFYHETTLSTKDKNLDKINFFIHKALSLIHI
;
A
#
# COMPACT_ATOMS: atom_id res chain seq x y z
N MET A 1 15.57 38.09 67.00
CA MET A 1 15.35 36.69 66.58
C MET A 1 14.26 36.54 65.48
N SER A 2 13.15 37.27 65.58
CA SER A 2 12.03 37.12 64.58
C SER A 2 12.38 37.52 63.13
N ARG A 3 13.19 38.56 62.90
CA ARG A 3 13.56 39.03 61.55
C ARG A 3 14.53 38.08 60.80
N ILE A 4 15.42 37.41 61.56
CA ILE A 4 16.33 36.41 60.93
C ILE A 4 15.62 35.17 60.54
N LEU A 5 14.63 34.70 61.28
CA LEU A 5 13.78 33.56 60.96
C LEU A 5 12.92 33.79 59.68
N LEU A 6 12.45 35.03 59.48
CA LEU A 6 11.71 35.45 58.34
C LEU A 6 12.57 35.40 57.04
N ILE A 7 13.83 35.87 57.14
CA ILE A 7 14.77 35.87 56.02
C ILE A 7 15.15 34.42 55.60
N ILE A 8 15.38 33.56 56.61
CA ILE A 8 15.65 32.11 56.31
C ILE A 8 14.44 31.43 55.71
N ALA A 9 13.22 31.74 56.12
CA ALA A 9 12.00 31.19 55.50
C ALA A 9 11.82 31.62 54.03
N ILE A 10 12.19 32.87 53.69
CA ILE A 10 12.12 33.37 52.29
C ILE A 10 13.16 32.71 51.39
N ILE A 11 14.35 32.37 51.92
CA ILE A 11 15.41 31.70 51.14
C ILE A 11 15.06 30.25 50.85
N ILE A 12 14.31 29.56 51.70
CA ILE A 12 13.89 28.17 51.52
C ILE A 12 12.76 28.05 50.46
N LEU A 13 11.99 29.12 50.22
CA LEU A 13 10.89 29.13 49.23
C LEU A 13 11.35 29.38 47.79
N ASN A 14 12.61 29.68 47.53
CA ASN A 14 13.18 29.82 46.19
C ASN A 14 13.74 28.54 45.63
N ASN A 15 13.25 27.37 46.04
CA ASN A 15 13.57 26.10 45.41
C ASN A 15 12.81 26.03 44.09
N CYS A 16 13.30 26.73 43.06
CA CYS A 16 12.85 26.54 41.68
C CYS A 16 13.13 25.09 41.30
N ALA A 17 12.08 24.27 41.30
CA ALA A 17 12.13 23.00 40.60
C ALA A 17 12.47 23.31 39.14
N SER A 18 13.70 23.01 38.72
CA SER A 18 14.01 23.05 37.28
C SER A 18 13.13 22.02 36.62
N VAL A 19 12.18 22.49 35.83
CA VAL A 19 11.41 21.64 34.93
C VAL A 19 12.43 21.12 33.91
N ARG A 20 13.06 19.96 34.18
CA ARG A 20 13.73 19.22 33.13
C ARG A 20 12.63 18.75 32.18
N ASN A 21 12.76 19.08 30.92
CA ASN A 21 11.96 18.41 29.92
C ASN A 21 12.10 16.88 30.13
N PRO A 22 11.00 16.12 30.20
CA PRO A 22 11.11 14.67 30.30
C PRO A 22 12.04 14.20 29.21
N GLU A 23 13.06 13.45 29.55
CA GLU A 23 13.91 12.75 28.60
C GLU A 23 12.96 11.79 27.91
N GLY A 24 12.70 11.98 26.60
CA GLY A 24 11.85 11.10 25.82
C GLY A 24 12.33 9.66 25.97
N GLY A 25 11.40 8.70 25.88
CA GLY A 25 11.75 7.29 25.77
C GLY A 25 12.65 7.02 24.57
N PRO A 26 13.15 5.80 24.40
CA PRO A 26 13.85 5.41 23.18
C PRO A 26 12.98 5.71 21.96
N VAL A 27 13.61 6.14 20.88
CA VAL A 27 12.92 6.37 19.60
C VAL A 27 12.29 5.06 19.16
N ASP A 28 11.04 5.11 18.75
CA ASP A 28 10.38 3.96 18.16
C ASP A 28 10.92 3.72 16.74
N GLU A 29 11.30 2.48 16.45
CA GLU A 29 11.81 2.03 15.17
C GLU A 29 11.08 0.76 14.68
N ILE A 30 10.01 0.35 15.37
CA ILE A 30 9.31 -0.90 15.10
C ILE A 30 8.18 -0.63 14.11
N PRO A 31 8.17 -1.24 12.93
CA PRO A 31 7.10 -1.07 11.96
C PRO A 31 5.79 -1.72 12.42
N PRO A 32 4.63 -1.13 12.12
CA PRO A 32 3.35 -1.77 12.36
C PRO A 32 3.19 -3.05 11.53
N THR A 33 2.63 -4.09 12.13
CA THR A 33 2.41 -5.40 11.51
C THR A 33 0.95 -5.81 11.60
N LEU A 34 0.48 -6.62 10.64
CA LEU A 34 -0.86 -7.20 10.67
C LEU A 34 -0.94 -8.24 11.80
N VAL A 35 -1.87 -8.04 12.74
CA VAL A 35 -2.12 -8.97 13.86
C VAL A 35 -3.26 -9.93 13.53
N SER A 36 -4.37 -9.42 13.02
CA SER A 36 -5.54 -10.26 12.72
C SER A 36 -6.51 -9.58 11.75
N THR A 37 -7.34 -10.40 11.11
CA THR A 37 -8.49 -9.96 10.33
C THR A 37 -9.75 -10.67 10.84
N ASN A 38 -10.89 -10.01 10.74
CA ASN A 38 -12.20 -10.60 10.99
C ASN A 38 -13.19 -10.15 9.90
N PRO A 39 -13.67 -11.05 9.01
CA PRO A 39 -13.33 -12.47 8.96
C PRO A 39 -11.83 -12.73 8.74
N GLN A 40 -11.38 -13.95 9.00
CA GLN A 40 -10.00 -14.34 8.71
C GLN A 40 -9.70 -14.22 7.21
N THR A 41 -8.46 -13.90 6.88
CA THR A 41 -8.00 -13.94 5.47
C THR A 41 -8.21 -15.34 4.87
N LEU A 42 -8.32 -15.43 3.56
CA LEU A 42 -8.63 -16.68 2.85
C LEU A 42 -9.97 -17.32 3.27
N THR A 43 -10.96 -16.50 3.58
CA THR A 43 -12.34 -16.96 3.86
C THR A 43 -13.33 -16.36 2.89
N SER A 44 -14.46 -17.04 2.73
CA SER A 44 -15.59 -16.50 1.96
C SER A 44 -16.24 -15.35 2.70
N ILE A 45 -16.61 -14.32 1.95
CA ILE A 45 -17.27 -13.12 2.41
C ILE A 45 -18.65 -12.96 1.74
N THR A 46 -19.47 -12.09 2.28
CA THR A 46 -20.75 -11.69 1.70
C THR A 46 -20.72 -10.22 1.25
N PRO A 47 -21.59 -9.81 0.31
CA PRO A 47 -21.71 -8.40 -0.09
C PRO A 47 -21.95 -7.49 1.14
N LYS A 48 -21.38 -6.29 1.12
CA LYS A 48 -21.45 -5.31 2.21
C LYS A 48 -20.83 -5.77 3.53
N GLN A 49 -20.15 -6.89 3.54
CA GLN A 49 -19.50 -7.36 4.77
C GLN A 49 -18.40 -6.40 5.19
N LYS A 50 -18.36 -6.12 6.48
CA LYS A 50 -17.29 -5.38 7.10
C LYS A 50 -16.12 -6.32 7.39
N VAL A 51 -14.93 -5.89 6.97
CA VAL A 51 -13.66 -6.57 7.30
C VAL A 51 -12.92 -5.71 8.31
N THR A 52 -12.77 -6.21 9.52
CA THR A 52 -11.97 -5.57 10.57
C THR A 52 -10.52 -6.05 10.47
N ILE A 53 -9.60 -5.13 10.33
CA ILE A 53 -8.16 -5.38 10.20
C ILE A 53 -7.48 -4.74 11.39
N ARG A 54 -6.70 -5.53 12.14
CA ARG A 54 -6.00 -5.08 13.34
C ARG A 54 -4.49 -5.14 13.16
N PHE A 55 -3.84 -4.06 13.56
CA PHE A 55 -2.39 -3.90 13.55
C PHE A 55 -1.80 -4.01 14.96
N SER A 56 -0.47 -4.18 15.03
CA SER A 56 0.28 -4.31 16.29
C SER A 56 0.29 -3.03 17.11
N GLU A 57 0.03 -1.90 16.48
CA GLU A 57 0.12 -0.57 17.08
C GLU A 57 -0.80 0.45 16.39
N TYR A 58 -0.87 1.64 16.94
CA TYR A 58 -1.72 2.71 16.42
C TYR A 58 -1.16 3.27 15.12
N LEU A 59 -2.06 3.46 14.16
CA LEU A 59 -1.74 3.94 12.83
C LEU A 59 -1.96 5.45 12.72
N LYS A 60 -1.20 6.09 11.87
CA LYS A 60 -1.37 7.49 11.50
C LYS A 60 -2.54 7.63 10.53
N GLU A 61 -3.65 8.17 11.00
CA GLU A 61 -4.90 8.30 10.22
C GLU A 61 -4.69 8.92 8.84
N SER A 62 -3.85 9.97 8.75
CA SER A 62 -3.58 10.67 7.49
C SER A 62 -2.88 9.82 6.43
N SER A 63 -2.21 8.72 6.80
CA SER A 63 -1.55 7.80 5.86
C SER A 63 -2.51 6.79 5.24
N ILE A 64 -3.59 6.42 5.92
CA ILE A 64 -4.48 5.31 5.54
C ILE A 64 -5.11 5.53 4.16
N LYS A 65 -5.64 6.72 3.91
CA LYS A 65 -6.41 7.02 2.69
C LYS A 65 -5.64 6.73 1.40
N ASN A 66 -4.34 6.97 1.40
CA ASN A 66 -3.50 6.81 0.21
C ASN A 66 -2.83 5.44 0.14
N SER A 67 -2.82 4.71 1.24
CA SER A 67 -2.13 3.42 1.37
C SER A 67 -3.06 2.21 1.27
N ILE A 68 -4.39 2.42 1.32
CA ILE A 68 -5.37 1.34 1.22
C ILE A 68 -5.96 1.27 -0.18
N GLN A 69 -5.98 0.07 -0.76
CA GLN A 69 -6.60 -0.25 -2.03
C GLN A 69 -7.42 -1.54 -1.93
N VAL A 70 -8.41 -1.70 -2.81
CA VAL A 70 -9.12 -2.97 -2.98
C VAL A 70 -9.01 -3.39 -4.45
N TYR A 71 -8.52 -4.58 -4.69
CA TYR A 71 -8.37 -5.14 -6.04
C TYR A 71 -9.30 -6.30 -6.28
N PRO A 72 -9.76 -6.52 -7.53
CA PRO A 72 -9.60 -5.60 -8.65
C PRO A 72 -10.31 -4.27 -8.40
N MET A 73 -9.74 -3.18 -8.94
CA MET A 73 -10.33 -1.85 -8.82
C MET A 73 -11.58 -1.78 -9.70
N ASN A 74 -12.71 -1.43 -9.10
CA ASN A 74 -14.00 -1.28 -9.80
C ASN A 74 -14.43 0.19 -9.98
N GLY A 75 -13.52 1.14 -9.67
CA GLY A 75 -13.81 2.57 -9.70
C GLY A 75 -14.61 3.09 -8.49
N GLU A 76 -15.03 2.23 -7.58
CA GLU A 76 -15.70 2.66 -6.35
C GLU A 76 -14.67 3.12 -5.31
N LYS A 77 -15.04 4.16 -4.56
CA LYS A 77 -14.21 4.62 -3.45
C LYS A 77 -14.32 3.64 -2.28
N ILE A 78 -13.17 3.25 -1.74
CA ILE A 78 -13.11 2.42 -0.53
C ILE A 78 -13.74 3.20 0.64
N LYS A 79 -14.69 2.56 1.31
CA LYS A 79 -15.27 3.07 2.55
C LYS A 79 -14.61 2.35 3.72
N TYR A 80 -14.03 3.11 4.63
CA TYR A 80 -13.42 2.55 5.84
C TYR A 80 -13.70 3.44 7.05
N GLU A 81 -13.67 2.83 8.22
CA GLU A 81 -13.66 3.50 9.52
C GLU A 81 -12.33 3.18 10.21
N PHE A 82 -11.73 4.18 10.83
CA PHE A 82 -10.47 4.06 11.53
C PHE A 82 -10.66 4.22 13.05
N LYS A 83 -9.97 3.39 13.82
CA LYS A 83 -10.00 3.45 15.28
C LYS A 83 -8.68 2.94 15.88
N GLY A 84 -7.70 3.81 15.94
CA GLY A 84 -6.40 3.54 16.56
C GLY A 84 -5.60 2.44 15.86
N ASP A 85 -5.62 1.22 16.39
CA ASP A 85 -4.94 0.05 15.83
C ASP A 85 -5.80 -0.75 14.83
N LYS A 86 -7.02 -0.25 14.49
CA LYS A 86 -7.99 -0.97 13.66
C LYS A 86 -8.48 -0.15 12.48
N ILE A 87 -8.66 -0.83 11.37
CA ILE A 87 -9.33 -0.34 10.18
C ILE A 87 -10.48 -1.29 9.87
N ASP A 88 -11.70 -0.77 9.84
CA ASP A 88 -12.91 -1.47 9.40
C ASP A 88 -13.17 -1.09 7.94
N VAL A 89 -12.94 -2.00 7.02
CA VAL A 89 -13.17 -1.80 5.57
C VAL A 89 -14.55 -2.33 5.21
N MET A 90 -15.35 -1.49 4.55
CA MET A 90 -16.66 -1.88 4.01
C MET A 90 -16.48 -2.30 2.55
N LEU A 91 -16.74 -3.56 2.26
CA LEU A 91 -16.66 -4.06 0.90
C LEU A 91 -17.80 -3.54 0.03
N PRO A 92 -17.56 -3.32 -1.29
CA PRO A 92 -18.59 -2.88 -2.23
C PRO A 92 -19.82 -3.80 -2.27
N GLU A 93 -20.93 -3.24 -2.73
CA GLU A 93 -22.19 -4.01 -2.86
C GLU A 93 -22.19 -4.94 -4.07
N ASN A 94 -21.55 -4.49 -5.17
CA ASN A 94 -21.58 -5.14 -6.48
C ASN A 94 -20.32 -5.96 -6.72
N LEU A 95 -20.01 -6.87 -5.79
CA LEU A 95 -18.90 -7.80 -5.97
C LEU A 95 -19.29 -8.93 -6.92
N ASN A 96 -18.36 -9.33 -7.78
CA ASN A 96 -18.52 -10.52 -8.60
C ASN A 96 -18.25 -11.78 -7.76
N ASN A 97 -19.19 -12.72 -7.79
CA ASN A 97 -19.12 -13.94 -6.98
C ASN A 97 -17.99 -14.90 -7.39
N GLU A 98 -17.42 -14.72 -8.57
CA GLU A 98 -16.37 -15.59 -9.14
C GLU A 98 -14.97 -15.01 -9.00
N MET A 99 -14.78 -13.98 -8.20
CA MET A 99 -13.50 -13.29 -8.09
C MET A 99 -12.94 -13.28 -6.68
N THR A 100 -11.63 -13.30 -6.60
CA THR A 100 -10.89 -12.99 -5.37
C THR A 100 -10.67 -11.49 -5.26
N TYR A 101 -11.07 -10.91 -4.13
CA TYR A 101 -10.82 -9.51 -3.78
C TYR A 101 -9.66 -9.41 -2.80
N ILE A 102 -8.82 -8.41 -2.98
CA ILE A 102 -7.63 -8.20 -2.17
C ILE A 102 -7.71 -6.82 -1.54
N ILE A 103 -7.76 -6.75 -0.21
CA ILE A 103 -7.48 -5.49 0.50
C ILE A 103 -5.98 -5.39 0.62
N MET A 104 -5.41 -4.34 0.04
CA MET A 104 -3.98 -4.09 0.00
C MET A 104 -3.64 -2.87 0.84
N PHE A 105 -2.59 -2.96 1.62
CA PHE A 105 -1.91 -1.80 2.21
C PHE A 105 -0.48 -1.73 1.67
N ASP A 106 -0.11 -0.61 1.12
CA ASP A 106 1.26 -0.37 0.66
C ASP A 106 2.13 0.26 1.76
N THR A 107 3.43 0.36 1.51
CA THR A 107 4.41 0.92 2.46
C THR A 107 4.20 2.40 2.78
N GLY A 108 3.22 3.06 2.21
CA GLY A 108 2.75 4.39 2.63
C GLY A 108 1.96 4.37 3.94
N LEU A 109 1.52 3.20 4.43
CA LEU A 109 0.85 3.07 5.73
C LEU A 109 1.86 3.25 6.87
N LEU A 110 1.61 4.24 7.71
CA LEU A 110 2.51 4.63 8.81
C LEU A 110 1.84 4.40 10.17
N ASP A 111 2.65 4.17 11.20
CA ASP A 111 2.23 4.30 12.59
C ASP A 111 2.18 5.78 13.04
N GLU A 112 1.82 6.04 14.32
CA GLU A 112 1.79 7.39 14.89
C GLU A 112 3.18 8.05 14.97
N HIS A 113 4.27 7.27 15.01
CA HIS A 113 5.65 7.75 14.99
C HIS A 113 6.19 7.95 13.57
N SER A 114 5.36 7.68 12.54
CA SER A 114 5.69 7.79 11.12
C SER A 114 6.64 6.70 10.62
N ILE A 115 6.65 5.54 11.27
CA ILE A 115 7.35 4.35 10.80
C ILE A 115 6.46 3.61 9.81
N PRO A 116 6.93 3.34 8.57
CA PRO A 116 6.15 2.62 7.57
C PRO A 116 6.05 1.12 7.85
N ILE A 117 4.98 0.48 7.38
CA ILE A 117 4.98 -1.00 7.30
C ILE A 117 6.16 -1.46 6.43
N LYS A 118 6.72 -2.61 6.79
CA LYS A 118 7.96 -3.09 6.15
C LYS A 118 7.75 -3.56 4.71
N HIS A 119 6.60 -4.13 4.42
CA HIS A 119 6.23 -4.68 3.11
C HIS A 119 4.73 -4.49 2.89
N ASP A 120 4.31 -4.48 1.63
CA ASP A 120 2.90 -4.45 1.27
C ASP A 120 2.14 -5.62 1.91
N ILE A 121 0.96 -5.36 2.45
CA ILE A 121 0.10 -6.35 3.10
C ILE A 121 -1.09 -6.63 2.19
N SER A 122 -1.20 -7.89 1.73
CA SER A 122 -2.31 -8.36 0.90
C SER A 122 -3.25 -9.25 1.73
N ILE A 123 -4.52 -8.92 1.77
CA ILE A 123 -5.55 -9.66 2.51
C ILE A 123 -6.62 -10.13 1.52
N PRO A 124 -6.53 -11.38 1.01
CA PRO A 124 -7.46 -11.92 0.03
C PRO A 124 -8.75 -12.40 0.67
N PHE A 125 -9.86 -12.12 -0.02
CA PHE A 125 -11.20 -12.61 0.26
C PHE A 125 -11.89 -13.05 -1.03
N THR A 126 -12.83 -14.00 -0.94
CA THR A 126 -13.66 -14.41 -2.08
C THR A 126 -15.11 -14.52 -1.68
N MET A 127 -16.02 -14.42 -2.63
CA MET A 127 -17.43 -14.80 -2.45
C MET A 127 -17.70 -16.24 -2.92
N SER A 128 -16.72 -16.85 -3.59
CA SER A 128 -16.71 -18.23 -4.04
C SER A 128 -16.24 -19.20 -2.95
N SER A 129 -16.29 -20.49 -3.20
CA SER A 129 -15.62 -21.52 -2.42
C SER A 129 -14.13 -21.66 -2.74
N GLU A 130 -13.68 -21.11 -3.86
CA GLU A 130 -12.32 -21.23 -4.37
C GLU A 130 -11.71 -19.85 -4.55
N PHE A 131 -10.41 -19.74 -4.28
CA PHE A 131 -9.63 -18.53 -4.49
C PHE A 131 -8.92 -18.60 -5.84
N ASP A 132 -8.82 -17.46 -6.49
CA ASP A 132 -7.85 -17.29 -7.57
C ASP A 132 -6.43 -17.49 -7.00
N THR A 133 -5.59 -18.24 -7.70
CA THR A 133 -4.26 -18.60 -7.21
C THR A 133 -3.13 -18.22 -8.15
N SER A 134 -3.45 -17.68 -9.32
CA SER A 134 -2.44 -17.29 -10.29
C SER A 134 -1.58 -16.13 -9.79
N LYS A 135 -0.34 -16.12 -10.23
CA LYS A 135 0.68 -15.17 -9.82
C LYS A 135 1.45 -14.61 -11.02
N ILE A 136 1.77 -13.33 -10.95
CA ILE A 136 2.70 -12.66 -11.87
C ILE A 136 3.82 -12.04 -11.04
N GLU A 137 5.08 -12.38 -11.37
CA GLU A 137 6.26 -11.84 -10.74
C GLU A 137 7.24 -11.34 -11.77
N GLY A 138 7.99 -10.32 -11.40
CA GLY A 138 8.99 -9.81 -12.30
C GLY A 138 9.92 -8.78 -11.70
N HIS A 139 10.69 -8.17 -12.58
CA HIS A 139 11.70 -7.19 -12.22
C HIS A 139 11.64 -6.01 -13.19
N VAL A 140 11.84 -4.80 -12.66
CA VAL A 140 11.96 -3.59 -13.47
C VAL A 140 13.40 -3.14 -13.45
N TYR A 141 14.01 -3.01 -14.62
CA TYR A 141 15.38 -2.54 -14.83
C TYR A 141 15.36 -1.08 -15.29
N GLY A 142 16.20 -0.27 -14.72
CA GLY A 142 16.34 1.14 -15.07
C GLY A 142 17.19 1.88 -14.04
N ASP A 143 17.41 3.16 -14.30
CA ASP A 143 18.21 4.04 -13.42
C ASP A 143 17.23 4.88 -12.55
N PHE A 144 16.56 4.20 -11.61
CA PHE A 144 15.55 4.79 -10.70
C PHE A 144 15.32 3.87 -9.50
N ASP A 145 14.82 4.45 -8.41
CA ASP A 145 14.68 3.74 -7.14
C ASP A 145 13.35 2.98 -6.99
N ASN A 146 12.28 3.42 -7.68
CA ASN A 146 10.94 2.84 -7.51
C ASN A 146 10.13 2.88 -8.80
N SER A 147 9.31 1.85 -8.99
CA SER A 147 8.37 1.75 -10.12
C SER A 147 7.03 1.17 -9.67
N THR A 148 6.02 1.42 -10.45
CA THR A 148 4.69 0.83 -10.29
C THR A 148 4.33 0.03 -11.53
N ILE A 149 3.78 -1.16 -11.32
CA ILE A 149 3.28 -2.04 -12.37
C ILE A 149 1.76 -1.98 -12.35
N LEU A 150 1.19 -1.79 -13.52
CA LEU A 150 -0.24 -1.65 -13.74
C LEU A 150 -0.73 -2.83 -14.57
N LEU A 151 -1.80 -3.49 -14.14
CA LEU A 151 -2.47 -4.57 -14.85
C LEU A 151 -3.91 -4.19 -15.19
N TRP A 152 -4.28 -4.44 -16.44
CA TRP A 152 -5.66 -4.40 -16.91
C TRP A 152 -6.08 -5.80 -17.32
N ARG A 153 -7.26 -6.22 -16.94
CA ARG A 153 -7.85 -7.48 -17.39
C ARG A 153 -8.16 -7.42 -18.90
N GLY A 154 -7.84 -8.46 -19.59
CA GLY A 154 -8.08 -8.56 -21.03
C GLY A 154 -6.90 -8.09 -21.89
N ASN A 155 -7.21 -7.93 -23.17
CA ASN A 155 -6.26 -7.47 -24.20
C ASN A 155 -6.63 -6.04 -24.61
N LEU A 156 -5.95 -5.06 -24.02
CA LEU A 156 -6.14 -3.65 -24.32
C LEU A 156 -5.02 -3.13 -25.21
N ASP A 157 -5.35 -2.22 -26.11
CA ASP A 157 -4.33 -1.47 -26.83
C ASP A 157 -3.70 -0.39 -25.92
N ARG A 158 -2.55 0.13 -26.36
CA ARG A 158 -1.76 1.09 -25.57
C ARG A 158 -2.51 2.38 -25.26
N ALA A 159 -3.33 2.88 -26.18
CA ALA A 159 -4.09 4.11 -25.97
C ALA A 159 -5.14 3.91 -24.88
N THR A 160 -5.87 2.80 -24.94
CA THR A 160 -6.86 2.42 -23.94
C THR A 160 -6.24 2.24 -22.55
N MET A 161 -5.05 1.62 -22.43
CA MET A 161 -4.34 1.50 -21.15
C MET A 161 -3.99 2.86 -20.53
N LEU A 162 -3.59 3.84 -21.36
CA LEU A 162 -3.26 5.18 -20.87
C LEU A 162 -4.49 6.05 -20.53
N ASP A 163 -5.67 5.67 -21.02
CA ASP A 163 -6.93 6.41 -20.82
C ASP A 163 -7.86 5.78 -19.76
N THR A 164 -7.53 4.59 -19.30
CA THR A 164 -8.35 3.85 -18.32
C THR A 164 -7.59 3.52 -17.05
N ASN A 165 -8.31 3.36 -15.95
CA ASN A 165 -7.72 2.90 -14.70
C ASN A 165 -7.35 1.41 -14.79
N PRO A 166 -6.22 0.97 -14.22
CA PRO A 166 -5.88 -0.43 -14.12
C PRO A 166 -6.80 -1.17 -13.14
N ASP A 167 -6.91 -2.49 -13.31
CA ASP A 167 -7.62 -3.36 -12.37
C ASP A 167 -6.76 -3.68 -11.13
N TYR A 168 -5.44 -3.78 -11.32
CA TYR A 168 -4.48 -4.08 -10.25
C TYR A 168 -3.25 -3.21 -10.36
N ILE A 169 -2.67 -2.88 -9.19
CA ILE A 169 -1.44 -2.11 -9.09
C ILE A 169 -0.49 -2.82 -8.13
N ALA A 170 0.79 -2.88 -8.46
CA ALA A 170 1.84 -3.32 -7.56
C ALA A 170 3.04 -2.37 -7.63
N ASN A 171 3.58 -2.00 -6.49
CA ASN A 171 4.84 -1.27 -6.42
C ASN A 171 6.03 -2.23 -6.40
N THR A 172 7.17 -1.79 -6.92
CA THR A 172 8.40 -2.53 -6.75
C THR A 172 8.93 -2.39 -5.33
N ASN A 173 9.57 -3.43 -4.84
CA ASN A 173 10.35 -3.39 -3.59
C ASN A 173 11.75 -2.79 -3.82
N ASP A 174 12.58 -2.76 -2.77
CA ASP A 174 13.95 -2.23 -2.81
C ASP A 174 14.88 -2.96 -3.81
N ASP A 175 14.54 -4.20 -4.18
CA ASP A 175 15.22 -4.97 -5.23
C ASP A 175 14.66 -4.71 -6.63
N ASN A 176 13.77 -3.76 -6.82
CA ASN A 176 13.02 -3.50 -8.06
C ASN A 176 12.18 -4.69 -8.55
N LYS A 177 11.75 -5.57 -7.65
CA LYS A 177 10.87 -6.71 -7.92
C LYS A 177 9.44 -6.37 -7.60
N PHE A 178 8.51 -6.90 -8.39
CA PHE A 178 7.07 -6.78 -8.16
C PHE A 178 6.41 -8.15 -8.14
N THR A 179 5.26 -8.24 -7.48
CA THR A 179 4.48 -9.46 -7.38
C THR A 179 2.99 -9.13 -7.34
N PHE A 180 2.22 -9.80 -8.19
CA PHE A 180 0.78 -9.89 -8.07
C PHE A 180 0.41 -11.30 -7.65
N ASN A 181 -0.40 -11.44 -6.63
CA ASN A 181 -0.92 -12.70 -6.13
C ASN A 181 -2.45 -12.72 -6.28
N TYR A 182 -3.03 -13.89 -6.22
CA TYR A 182 -4.48 -14.09 -6.25
C TYR A 182 -5.16 -13.54 -7.51
N LEU A 183 -4.50 -13.66 -8.65
CA LEU A 183 -5.03 -13.27 -9.94
C LEU A 183 -5.91 -14.39 -10.53
N PRO A 184 -7.00 -14.04 -11.23
CA PRO A 184 -7.76 -15.02 -12.02
C PRO A 184 -6.94 -15.57 -13.18
N GLU A 185 -7.35 -16.72 -13.70
CA GLU A 185 -6.77 -17.33 -14.91
C GLU A 185 -7.26 -16.61 -16.17
N GLU A 186 -6.66 -15.48 -16.48
CA GLU A 186 -7.07 -14.60 -17.56
C GLU A 186 -5.87 -14.06 -18.36
N LYS A 187 -6.18 -13.21 -19.34
CA LYS A 187 -5.18 -12.40 -20.03
C LYS A 187 -5.12 -11.03 -19.38
N PHE A 188 -3.91 -10.49 -19.33
CA PHE A 188 -3.65 -9.16 -18.77
C PHE A 188 -2.80 -8.32 -19.72
N SER A 189 -3.19 -7.07 -19.90
CA SER A 189 -2.34 -6.03 -20.47
C SER A 189 -1.52 -5.39 -19.35
N VAL A 190 -0.24 -5.09 -19.59
CA VAL A 190 0.71 -4.71 -18.53
C VAL A 190 1.53 -3.49 -18.94
N LEU A 191 1.72 -2.60 -17.99
CA LEU A 191 2.53 -1.39 -18.11
C LEU A 191 3.38 -1.20 -16.85
N ALA A 192 4.66 -0.93 -16.99
CA ALA A 192 5.51 -0.47 -15.91
C ALA A 192 5.73 1.05 -16.01
N VAL A 193 5.63 1.78 -14.89
CA VAL A 193 5.77 3.23 -14.83
C VAL A 193 6.80 3.60 -13.77
N GLN A 194 7.67 4.55 -14.08
CA GLN A 194 8.65 5.11 -13.14
C GLN A 194 7.97 6.13 -12.21
N GLN A 195 7.05 5.68 -11.41
CA GLN A 195 6.38 6.43 -10.35
C GLN A 195 6.01 5.45 -9.25
N TYR A 196 5.77 5.93 -8.05
CA TYR A 196 5.36 5.12 -6.92
C TYR A 196 3.91 5.42 -6.53
N GLY A 197 3.14 4.35 -6.25
CA GLY A 197 1.77 4.44 -5.76
C GLY A 197 0.70 4.39 -6.85
N SER A 198 -0.53 4.63 -6.46
CA SER A 198 -1.72 4.46 -7.32
C SER A 198 -2.11 5.68 -8.14
N ASN A 199 -1.54 6.84 -7.84
CA ASN A 199 -1.88 8.09 -8.55
C ASN A 199 -0.86 8.40 -9.65
N ILE A 200 -1.00 7.72 -10.79
CA ILE A 200 -0.07 7.78 -11.91
C ILE A 200 -0.36 8.97 -12.83
N ASP A 201 0.67 9.78 -13.08
CA ASP A 201 0.65 10.85 -14.07
C ASP A 201 1.54 10.47 -15.25
N TYR A 202 0.94 9.94 -16.31
CA TYR A 202 1.66 9.48 -17.50
C TYR A 202 2.42 10.59 -18.24
N ALA A 203 2.06 11.87 -18.01
CA ALA A 203 2.77 12.99 -18.61
C ALA A 203 4.12 13.28 -17.94
N LYS A 204 4.30 12.86 -16.69
CA LYS A 204 5.50 13.11 -15.89
C LYS A 204 6.41 11.91 -15.74
N GLY A 205 5.87 10.70 -15.93
CA GLY A 205 6.60 9.46 -15.73
C GLY A 205 7.14 8.89 -17.04
N GLN A 206 8.24 8.15 -16.92
CA GLN A 206 8.66 7.24 -17.98
C GLN A 206 7.95 5.91 -17.79
N TYR A 207 7.62 5.23 -18.89
CA TYR A 207 6.95 3.95 -18.82
C TYR A 207 7.43 2.98 -19.89
N ALA A 208 7.25 1.69 -19.63
CA ALA A 208 7.55 0.61 -20.55
C ALA A 208 6.37 -0.34 -20.68
N PHE A 209 5.89 -0.54 -21.90
CA PHE A 209 4.95 -1.59 -22.20
C PHE A 209 5.64 -2.95 -22.24
N TYR A 210 4.91 -3.99 -21.85
CA TYR A 210 5.39 -5.35 -22.06
C TYR A 210 5.53 -5.61 -23.57
N HIS A 211 6.55 -6.37 -23.96
CA HIS A 211 6.90 -6.58 -25.36
C HIS A 211 5.85 -7.40 -26.14
N GLU A 212 5.16 -8.31 -25.46
CA GLU A 212 3.99 -9.00 -25.99
C GLU A 212 2.72 -8.18 -25.73
N THR A 213 1.65 -8.45 -26.45
CA THR A 213 0.40 -7.71 -26.29
C THR A 213 -0.27 -8.00 -24.95
N THR A 214 -0.13 -9.23 -24.44
CA THR A 214 -0.74 -9.67 -23.17
C THR A 214 0.11 -10.70 -22.46
N LEU A 215 -0.04 -10.77 -21.14
CA LEU A 215 0.33 -11.90 -20.29
C LEU A 215 -0.88 -12.81 -20.08
N SER A 216 -0.70 -14.12 -20.05
CA SER A 216 -1.77 -15.07 -19.72
C SER A 216 -1.37 -15.86 -18.49
N THR A 217 -2.19 -15.78 -17.45
CA THR A 217 -2.04 -16.59 -16.23
C THR A 217 -2.68 -17.97 -16.35
N LYS A 218 -3.32 -18.27 -17.50
CA LYS A 218 -3.93 -19.56 -17.79
C LYS A 218 -2.87 -20.66 -17.76
N ASP A 219 -3.11 -21.69 -17.00
CA ASP A 219 -2.27 -22.89 -16.87
C ASP A 219 -0.92 -22.71 -16.17
N LYS A 220 -0.56 -21.50 -15.69
CA LYS A 220 0.71 -21.32 -14.95
C LYS A 220 0.84 -19.98 -14.26
N ASN A 221 1.69 -19.96 -13.25
CA ASN A 221 2.26 -18.72 -12.71
C ASN A 221 3.30 -18.16 -13.69
N LEU A 222 3.34 -16.84 -13.80
CA LEU A 222 4.33 -16.13 -14.62
C LEU A 222 5.41 -15.60 -13.70
N ASP A 223 6.59 -16.16 -13.81
CA ASP A 223 7.82 -15.67 -13.21
C ASP A 223 8.73 -15.04 -14.29
N LYS A 224 9.60 -14.11 -13.89
CA LYS A 224 10.58 -13.47 -14.77
C LYS A 224 10.01 -12.53 -15.84
N ILE A 225 8.92 -11.84 -15.50
CA ILE A 225 8.44 -10.75 -16.34
C ILE A 225 9.36 -9.54 -16.14
N ASN A 226 10.05 -9.13 -17.20
CA ASN A 226 11.06 -8.07 -17.11
C ASN A 226 10.63 -6.84 -17.90
N PHE A 227 10.79 -5.68 -17.26
CA PHE A 227 10.62 -4.38 -17.89
C PHE A 227 11.95 -3.62 -17.91
N PHE A 228 12.16 -2.86 -18.97
CA PHE A 228 13.31 -1.96 -19.09
C PHE A 228 12.81 -0.54 -19.35
N ILE A 229 12.92 0.32 -18.36
CA ILE A 229 12.53 1.72 -18.47
C ILE A 229 13.82 2.54 -18.69
N HIS A 230 13.90 3.26 -19.79
CA HIS A 230 15.03 4.13 -20.12
C HIS A 230 14.61 5.59 -20.04
N LYS A 231 15.50 6.44 -19.52
CA LYS A 231 15.32 7.89 -19.62
C LYS A 231 15.23 8.28 -21.10
N ALA A 232 14.17 8.98 -21.48
CA ALA A 232 14.12 9.59 -22.80
C ALA A 232 15.33 10.55 -22.91
N LEU A 233 16.21 10.32 -23.88
CA LEU A 233 17.25 11.28 -24.22
C LEU A 233 16.54 12.53 -24.73
N SER A 234 16.54 13.61 -23.95
CA SER A 234 16.13 14.91 -24.47
C SER A 234 17.14 15.26 -25.56
N LEU A 235 16.72 15.20 -26.82
CA LEU A 235 17.48 15.79 -27.91
C LEU A 235 17.44 17.29 -27.66
N ILE A 236 18.50 17.80 -27.03
CA ILE A 236 18.79 19.21 -27.05
C ILE A 236 19.13 19.51 -28.51
N HIS A 237 18.22 20.12 -29.24
CA HIS A 237 18.54 20.73 -30.51
C HIS A 237 19.48 21.89 -30.21
N ILE A 238 20.77 21.68 -30.57
CA ILE A 238 21.78 22.71 -30.66
C ILE A 238 21.47 23.58 -31.89
#